data_d0aaf62c8205e4602c2cbd24bc950f21
#
_entry.id   d0aaf62c8205e4602c2cbd24bc950f21
#
_cell.length_a   1.000
_cell.length_b   1.000
_cell.length_c   1.000
_cell.angle_alpha   90.00
_cell.angle_beta   90.00
_cell.angle_gamma   90.00
#
_symmetry.space_group_name_H-M   'P 1'
#
loop_
_entity.id
_entity.type
_entity.pdbx_description
1 polymer ?
#
loop_
_entity_poly.entity_id
_entity_poly.type
_entity_poly.pdbx_seq_one_letter_code
_entity_poly.pdbx_strand_id
1 'polypeptide(L)'
;MSNLVIEIENVIKIHKQGALEVVALQGLDFEVQQGEFVVIVGRSGSGKSSLLQIIGGMDKPSAGKVSVAGMDLTSPLGADILTHFRRNVGFLWQDFTRNLVPYLKAIANVELPMLLAGVSSKRRRQRSKALLEVTDLLNRTYAKVNVLSGGEQQRLALCVALSLGPRLLLADEPTGELDTERSLQVYDLLRHLCNEGGLTVVAVTHDVALTGRADRVMHLQDGVFRTDVGARHKRAVDIAKDGTIRIPTELLAEGMMGTTAVAEVVHEGILLNRGGSDA
;
A
#
# COMPACT_ATOMS: atom_id res chain seq x y z
N MET A 1 -18.28 -12.84 11.16
CA MET A 1 -18.08 -11.37 11.22
C MET A 1 -16.96 -11.07 10.22
N SER A 2 -17.17 -10.15 9.30
CA SER A 2 -16.16 -9.77 8.32
C SER A 2 -14.92 -9.23 9.05
N ASN A 3 -13.74 -9.79 8.73
CA ASN A 3 -12.48 -9.35 9.35
C ASN A 3 -11.87 -8.17 8.54
N LEU A 4 -12.74 -7.24 8.10
CA LEU A 4 -12.36 -6.10 7.30
C LEU A 4 -11.69 -5.02 8.18
N VAL A 5 -10.55 -4.54 7.73
CA VAL A 5 -9.83 -3.39 8.32
C VAL A 5 -10.14 -2.10 7.57
N ILE A 6 -10.38 -2.21 6.26
CA ILE A 6 -10.83 -1.08 5.42
C ILE A 6 -12.08 -1.52 4.69
N GLU A 7 -13.09 -0.64 4.69
CA GLU A 7 -14.34 -0.79 3.96
C GLU A 7 -14.73 0.57 3.37
N ILE A 8 -14.75 0.66 2.06
CA ILE A 8 -15.04 1.88 1.29
C ILE A 8 -16.17 1.56 0.32
N GLU A 9 -17.27 2.34 0.41
CA GLU A 9 -18.46 2.19 -0.41
C GLU A 9 -18.71 3.46 -1.21
N ASN A 10 -18.67 3.34 -2.53
CA ASN A 10 -19.04 4.40 -3.49
C ASN A 10 -18.38 5.75 -3.20
N VAL A 11 -17.09 5.76 -2.87
CA VAL A 11 -16.38 6.97 -2.48
C VAL A 11 -16.06 7.85 -3.69
N ILE A 12 -16.48 9.11 -3.58
CA ILE A 12 -16.17 10.18 -4.51
C ILE A 12 -15.28 11.20 -3.81
N LYS A 13 -14.22 11.65 -4.49
CA LYS A 13 -13.39 12.77 -4.03
C LYS A 13 -13.23 13.82 -5.10
N ILE A 14 -13.62 15.04 -4.76
CA ILE A 14 -13.48 16.23 -5.61
C ILE A 14 -12.57 17.22 -4.90
N HIS A 15 -11.48 17.60 -5.55
CA HIS A 15 -10.62 18.70 -5.10
C HIS A 15 -11.04 19.99 -5.77
N LYS A 16 -11.21 21.06 -4.97
CA LYS A 16 -11.55 22.40 -5.47
C LYS A 16 -10.31 23.29 -5.41
N GLN A 17 -9.92 23.82 -6.57
CA GLN A 17 -8.86 24.82 -6.69
C GLN A 17 -9.44 26.08 -7.35
N GLY A 18 -9.96 26.99 -6.53
CA GLY A 18 -10.70 28.16 -7.03
C GLY A 18 -11.96 27.77 -7.79
N ALA A 19 -12.05 28.11 -9.08
CA ALA A 19 -13.16 27.73 -9.95
C ALA A 19 -13.00 26.34 -10.60
N LEU A 20 -11.85 25.68 -10.45
CA LEU A 20 -11.59 24.38 -11.04
C LEU A 20 -11.95 23.27 -10.04
N GLU A 21 -12.68 22.28 -10.52
CA GLU A 21 -12.99 21.04 -9.80
C GLU A 21 -12.30 19.88 -10.48
N VAL A 22 -11.52 19.11 -9.70
CA VAL A 22 -10.83 17.90 -10.19
C VAL A 22 -11.38 16.72 -9.43
N VAL A 23 -12.00 15.78 -10.16
CA VAL A 23 -12.49 14.53 -9.57
C VAL A 23 -11.31 13.57 -9.43
N ALA A 24 -10.91 13.31 -8.21
CA ALA A 24 -9.79 12.42 -7.89
C ALA A 24 -10.20 10.96 -7.69
N LEU A 25 -11.42 10.72 -7.15
CA LEU A 25 -12.01 9.39 -7.01
C LEU A 25 -13.47 9.43 -7.49
N GLN A 26 -13.91 8.37 -8.18
CA GLN A 26 -15.18 8.35 -8.92
C GLN A 26 -16.05 7.14 -8.54
N GLY A 27 -16.65 7.14 -7.34
CA GLY A 27 -17.50 6.05 -6.89
C GLY A 27 -16.72 4.76 -6.64
N LEU A 28 -15.63 4.87 -5.87
CA LEU A 28 -14.69 3.80 -5.63
C LEU A 28 -15.17 2.91 -4.48
N ASP A 29 -15.17 1.57 -4.71
CA ASP A 29 -15.38 0.55 -3.71
C ASP A 29 -14.05 -0.15 -3.41
N PHE A 30 -13.74 -0.37 -2.13
CA PHE A 30 -12.49 -1.01 -1.72
C PHE A 30 -12.59 -1.65 -0.35
N GLU A 31 -12.20 -2.90 -0.26
CA GLU A 31 -12.17 -3.66 0.98
C GLU A 31 -10.78 -4.24 1.19
N VAL A 32 -10.31 -4.27 2.45
CA VAL A 32 -9.05 -4.91 2.84
C VAL A 32 -9.26 -5.72 4.10
N GLN A 33 -8.81 -6.97 4.08
CA GLN A 33 -8.88 -7.87 5.22
C GLN A 33 -7.71 -7.65 6.18
N GLN A 34 -7.92 -8.03 7.44
CA GLN A 34 -6.85 -7.97 8.43
C GLN A 34 -5.68 -8.90 8.03
N GLY A 35 -4.46 -8.39 8.11
CA GLY A 35 -3.24 -9.13 7.75
C GLY A 35 -2.96 -9.16 6.25
N GLU A 36 -3.82 -8.57 5.42
CA GLU A 36 -3.64 -8.51 3.97
C GLU A 36 -2.56 -7.47 3.59
N PHE A 37 -1.72 -7.79 2.63
CA PHE A 37 -0.81 -6.87 1.99
C PHE A 37 -1.32 -6.52 0.59
N VAL A 38 -1.88 -5.32 0.44
CA VAL A 38 -2.40 -4.80 -0.83
C VAL A 38 -1.45 -3.77 -1.42
N VAL A 39 -1.15 -3.90 -2.70
CA VAL A 39 -0.41 -2.89 -3.46
C VAL A 39 -1.34 -2.25 -4.49
N ILE A 40 -1.39 -0.93 -4.49
CA ILE A 40 -2.16 -0.15 -5.46
C ILE A 40 -1.16 0.50 -6.43
N VAL A 41 -1.26 0.13 -7.70
CA VAL A 41 -0.44 0.70 -8.77
C VAL A 41 -1.28 1.65 -9.62
N GLY A 42 -0.63 2.63 -10.23
CA GLY A 42 -1.30 3.56 -11.13
C GLY A 42 -0.40 4.74 -11.50
N ARG A 43 -0.74 5.43 -12.58
CA ARG A 43 0.01 6.61 -13.04
C ARG A 43 -0.08 7.77 -12.03
N SER A 44 0.85 8.72 -12.13
CA SER A 44 0.74 9.97 -11.36
C SER A 44 -0.61 10.65 -11.67
N GLY A 45 -1.26 11.17 -10.64
CA GLY A 45 -2.59 11.79 -10.77
C GLY A 45 -3.78 10.83 -10.81
N SER A 46 -3.59 9.51 -10.71
CA SER A 46 -4.71 8.54 -10.74
C SER A 46 -5.60 8.54 -9.48
N GLY A 47 -5.25 9.28 -8.42
CA GLY A 47 -6.01 9.35 -7.17
C GLY A 47 -5.42 8.57 -5.99
N LYS A 48 -4.28 7.87 -6.14
CA LYS A 48 -3.66 7.02 -5.10
C LYS A 48 -3.43 7.73 -3.77
N SER A 49 -2.75 8.89 -3.81
CA SER A 49 -2.48 9.66 -2.58
C SER A 49 -3.76 10.21 -1.95
N SER A 50 -4.76 10.60 -2.75
CA SER A 50 -6.08 11.01 -2.24
C SER A 50 -6.78 9.86 -1.53
N LEU A 51 -6.72 8.66 -2.10
CA LEU A 51 -7.28 7.46 -1.47
C LEU A 51 -6.57 7.16 -0.14
N LEU A 52 -5.23 7.15 -0.11
CA LEU A 52 -4.49 6.93 1.14
C LEU A 52 -4.78 7.99 2.20
N GLN A 53 -4.92 9.27 1.80
CA GLN A 53 -5.23 10.35 2.75
C GLN A 53 -6.63 10.20 3.34
N ILE A 54 -7.60 9.73 2.56
CA ILE A 54 -8.96 9.45 3.05
C ILE A 54 -8.92 8.26 4.02
N ILE A 55 -8.28 7.15 3.66
CA ILE A 55 -8.11 5.99 4.54
C ILE A 55 -7.34 6.38 5.81
N GLY A 56 -6.35 7.26 5.68
CA GLY A 56 -5.56 7.81 6.80
C GLY A 56 -6.31 8.82 7.67
N GLY A 57 -7.57 9.15 7.38
CA GLY A 57 -8.35 10.14 8.13
C GLY A 57 -7.81 11.56 8.06
N MET A 58 -6.96 11.85 7.07
CA MET A 58 -6.33 13.16 6.86
C MET A 58 -7.13 14.03 5.90
N ASP A 59 -7.96 13.40 5.07
CA ASP A 59 -8.88 14.07 4.16
C ASP A 59 -10.24 13.35 4.22
N LYS A 60 -11.30 14.02 3.80
CA LYS A 60 -12.66 13.48 3.79
C LYS A 60 -13.11 13.16 2.38
N PRO A 61 -13.91 12.11 2.20
CA PRO A 61 -14.60 11.90 0.93
C PRO A 61 -15.59 13.05 0.69
N SER A 62 -15.85 13.35 -0.58
CA SER A 62 -16.91 14.28 -0.98
C SER A 62 -18.30 13.61 -0.92
N ALA A 63 -18.35 12.28 -1.14
CA ALA A 63 -19.51 11.42 -0.99
C ALA A 63 -19.07 9.98 -0.76
N GLY A 64 -20.01 9.10 -0.37
CA GLY A 64 -19.75 7.69 -0.06
C GLY A 64 -19.45 7.45 1.40
N LYS A 65 -19.08 6.21 1.76
CA LYS A 65 -18.76 5.80 3.12
C LYS A 65 -17.35 5.27 3.24
N VAL A 66 -16.72 5.52 4.37
CA VAL A 66 -15.37 5.03 4.69
C VAL A 66 -15.32 4.56 6.12
N SER A 67 -15.03 3.27 6.31
CA SER A 67 -14.76 2.68 7.62
C SER A 67 -13.34 2.13 7.65
N VAL A 68 -12.57 2.49 8.67
CA VAL A 68 -11.18 2.03 8.84
C VAL A 68 -10.95 1.60 10.29
N ALA A 69 -10.46 0.39 10.48
CA ALA A 69 -10.24 -0.20 11.81
C ALA A 69 -11.51 -0.13 12.70
N GLY A 70 -12.70 -0.30 12.10
CA GLY A 70 -13.99 -0.23 12.77
C GLY A 70 -14.50 1.18 13.08
N MET A 71 -13.84 2.22 12.53
CA MET A 71 -14.24 3.62 12.72
C MET A 71 -14.77 4.22 11.44
N ASP A 72 -15.95 4.85 11.50
CA ASP A 72 -16.52 5.63 10.40
C ASP A 72 -15.75 6.97 10.26
N LEU A 73 -15.08 7.15 9.12
CA LEU A 73 -14.36 8.37 8.77
C LEU A 73 -15.19 9.37 7.95
N THR A 74 -16.43 9.03 7.63
CA THR A 74 -17.35 9.90 6.87
C THR A 74 -17.76 11.11 7.69
N SER A 75 -17.94 10.91 8.99
CA SER A 75 -18.30 11.95 9.96
C SER A 75 -17.06 12.62 10.59
N PRO A 76 -17.18 13.84 11.15
CA PRO A 76 -16.10 14.46 11.91
C PRO A 76 -15.72 13.60 13.11
N LEU A 77 -14.43 13.20 13.18
CA LEU A 77 -13.92 12.44 14.31
C LEU A 77 -13.77 13.34 15.55
N GLY A 78 -14.32 12.90 16.67
CA GLY A 78 -14.02 13.49 17.98
C GLY A 78 -12.55 13.28 18.37
N ALA A 79 -12.01 14.09 19.29
CA ALA A 79 -10.61 14.04 19.70
C ALA A 79 -10.16 12.66 20.22
N ASP A 80 -11.02 11.97 20.95
CA ASP A 80 -10.74 10.64 21.50
C ASP A 80 -10.66 9.57 20.40
N ILE A 81 -11.58 9.63 19.42
CA ILE A 81 -11.59 8.75 18.26
C ILE A 81 -10.33 8.98 17.41
N LEU A 82 -9.96 10.24 17.18
CA LEU A 82 -8.75 10.59 16.45
C LEU A 82 -7.49 10.08 17.16
N THR A 83 -7.44 10.15 18.49
CA THR A 83 -6.32 9.61 19.27
C THR A 83 -6.24 8.09 19.15
N HIS A 84 -7.37 7.39 19.18
CA HIS A 84 -7.43 5.95 18.98
C HIS A 84 -7.02 5.57 17.56
N PHE A 85 -7.50 6.29 16.56
CA PHE A 85 -7.16 6.09 15.16
C PHE A 85 -5.64 6.20 14.92
N ARG A 86 -5.00 7.26 15.42
CA ARG A 86 -3.55 7.50 15.28
C ARG A 86 -2.68 6.40 15.90
N ARG A 87 -3.20 5.64 16.85
CA ARG A 87 -2.48 4.49 17.44
C ARG A 87 -2.57 3.24 16.58
N ASN A 88 -3.64 3.11 15.79
CA ASN A 88 -3.92 1.92 14.99
C ASN A 88 -3.50 2.05 13.53
N VAL A 89 -3.27 3.28 13.04
CA VAL A 89 -2.89 3.54 11.65
C VAL A 89 -1.54 4.25 11.61
N GLY A 90 -0.55 3.57 11.02
CA GLY A 90 0.73 4.17 10.65
C GLY A 90 0.65 4.76 9.24
N PHE A 91 1.34 5.86 9.01
CA PHE A 91 1.41 6.49 7.69
C PHE A 91 2.86 6.79 7.30
N LEU A 92 3.28 6.29 6.14
CA LEU A 92 4.55 6.60 5.51
C LEU A 92 4.28 7.47 4.28
N TRP A 93 4.76 8.71 4.32
CA TRP A 93 4.57 9.68 3.24
C TRP A 93 5.54 9.43 2.08
N GLN A 94 5.14 9.76 0.86
CA GLN A 94 6.02 9.82 -0.30
C GLN A 94 7.22 10.75 -0.03
N ASP A 95 6.95 11.95 0.48
CA ASP A 95 7.98 12.79 1.09
C ASP A 95 8.19 12.32 2.54
N PHE A 96 9.06 11.33 2.72
CA PHE A 96 9.35 10.72 4.01
C PHE A 96 9.92 11.70 5.03
N THR A 97 10.41 12.89 4.61
CA THR A 97 10.88 13.91 5.55
C THR A 97 9.75 14.41 6.45
N ARG A 98 8.49 14.30 6.02
CA ARG A 98 7.29 14.60 6.81
C ARG A 98 7.09 13.65 8.00
N ASN A 99 7.70 12.48 7.97
CA ASN A 99 7.72 11.54 9.10
C ASN A 99 8.83 11.87 10.12
N LEU A 100 9.78 12.73 9.78
CA LEU A 100 11.00 12.92 10.54
C LEU A 100 11.12 14.33 11.12
N VAL A 101 11.70 14.39 12.31
CA VAL A 101 12.10 15.64 12.96
C VAL A 101 13.61 15.82 12.74
N PRO A 102 14.04 16.74 11.86
CA PRO A 102 15.41 16.74 11.31
C PRO A 102 16.52 17.00 12.34
N TYR A 103 16.23 17.68 13.44
CA TYR A 103 17.19 17.99 14.50
C TYR A 103 17.30 16.89 15.57
N LEU A 104 16.40 15.91 15.58
CA LEU A 104 16.47 14.78 16.49
C LEU A 104 17.39 13.68 15.96
N LYS A 105 17.90 12.86 16.88
CA LYS A 105 18.62 11.62 16.57
C LYS A 105 17.66 10.56 16.03
N ALA A 106 18.16 9.59 15.27
CA ALA A 106 17.35 8.51 14.70
C ALA A 106 16.47 7.83 15.75
N ILE A 107 17.05 7.37 16.86
CA ILE A 107 16.27 6.72 17.93
C ILE A 107 15.22 7.64 18.54
N ALA A 108 15.51 8.94 18.70
CA ALA A 108 14.57 9.90 19.26
C ALA A 108 13.38 10.14 18.33
N ASN A 109 13.58 10.09 16.99
CA ASN A 109 12.51 10.11 16.02
C ASN A 109 11.55 8.93 16.19
N VAL A 110 12.10 7.71 16.32
CA VAL A 110 11.28 6.50 16.52
C VAL A 110 10.58 6.50 17.87
N GLU A 111 11.23 7.05 18.93
CA GLU A 111 10.63 7.14 20.26
C GLU A 111 9.53 8.20 20.37
N LEU A 112 9.55 9.25 19.53
CA LEU A 112 8.66 10.41 19.65
C LEU A 112 7.17 10.06 19.61
N PRO A 113 6.63 9.29 18.64
CA PRO A 113 5.22 8.93 18.64
C PRO A 113 4.82 8.14 19.90
N MET A 114 5.68 7.24 20.35
CA MET A 114 5.45 6.46 21.56
C MET A 114 5.50 7.31 22.83
N LEU A 115 6.36 8.34 22.88
CA LEU A 115 6.41 9.30 23.96
C LEU A 115 5.08 10.06 24.07
N LEU A 116 4.60 10.58 22.95
CA LEU A 116 3.32 11.30 22.87
C LEU A 116 2.13 10.42 23.24
N ALA A 117 2.23 9.11 22.96
CA ALA A 117 1.22 8.12 23.34
C ALA A 117 1.33 7.64 24.79
N GLY A 118 2.27 8.17 25.60
CA GLY A 118 2.43 7.81 27.02
C GLY A 118 3.12 6.46 27.27
N VAL A 119 3.82 5.90 26.27
CA VAL A 119 4.56 4.63 26.43
C VAL A 119 5.77 4.83 27.34
N SER A 120 6.02 3.92 28.28
CA SER A 120 7.13 4.00 29.22
C SER A 120 8.50 4.02 28.53
N SER A 121 9.47 4.72 29.10
CA SER A 121 10.82 4.87 28.53
C SER A 121 11.50 3.53 28.23
N LYS A 122 11.37 2.53 29.10
CA LYS A 122 11.93 1.19 28.91
C LYS A 122 11.36 0.53 27.65
N ARG A 123 10.02 0.56 27.46
CA ARG A 123 9.36 -0.02 26.29
C ARG A 123 9.71 0.74 25.01
N ARG A 124 9.71 2.09 25.05
CA ARG A 124 10.12 2.90 23.90
C ARG A 124 11.52 2.52 23.43
N ARG A 125 12.48 2.48 24.34
CA ARG A 125 13.88 2.17 24.03
C ARG A 125 14.05 0.79 23.42
N GLN A 126 13.38 -0.21 23.98
CA GLN A 126 13.43 -1.59 23.50
C GLN A 126 12.87 -1.68 22.08
N ARG A 127 11.67 -1.13 21.86
CA ARG A 127 11.01 -1.18 20.57
C ARG A 127 11.75 -0.39 19.50
N SER A 128 12.25 0.80 19.83
CA SER A 128 13.02 1.62 18.88
C SER A 128 14.29 0.93 18.42
N LYS A 129 15.01 0.26 19.33
CA LYS A 129 16.18 -0.53 18.94
C LYS A 129 15.82 -1.69 18.03
N ALA A 130 14.78 -2.45 18.33
CA ALA A 130 14.32 -3.56 17.49
C ALA A 130 13.94 -3.07 16.08
N LEU A 131 13.21 -1.94 15.96
CA LEU A 131 12.86 -1.37 14.67
C LEU A 131 14.09 -0.90 13.88
N LEU A 132 15.04 -0.24 14.53
CA LEU A 132 16.29 0.17 13.89
C LEU A 132 17.17 -1.01 13.47
N GLU A 133 17.11 -2.11 14.20
CA GLU A 133 17.83 -3.35 13.88
C GLU A 133 17.27 -4.01 12.61
N VAL A 134 15.96 -4.24 12.54
CA VAL A 134 15.32 -4.89 11.38
C VAL A 134 15.36 -4.05 10.11
N THR A 135 15.63 -2.74 10.22
CA THR A 135 15.79 -1.83 9.08
C THR A 135 17.25 -1.50 8.76
N ASP A 136 18.21 -2.22 9.36
CA ASP A 136 19.66 -1.99 9.18
C ASP A 136 20.10 -0.56 9.52
N LEU A 137 19.56 -0.01 10.61
CA LEU A 137 19.88 1.33 11.11
C LEU A 137 20.47 1.33 12.53
N LEU A 138 20.78 0.15 13.08
CA LEU A 138 21.26 0.04 14.46
C LEU A 138 22.58 0.82 14.67
N ASN A 139 23.47 0.82 13.68
CA ASN A 139 24.73 1.58 13.67
C ASN A 139 24.52 3.09 13.55
N ARG A 140 23.32 3.53 13.16
CA ARG A 140 22.89 4.93 13.03
C ARG A 140 22.04 5.43 14.18
N THR A 141 21.84 4.63 15.22
CA THR A 141 20.95 4.92 16.38
C THR A 141 21.06 6.35 16.90
N TYR A 142 22.27 6.90 16.99
CA TYR A 142 22.52 8.23 17.55
C TYR A 142 22.85 9.30 16.50
N ALA A 143 22.82 8.94 15.21
CA ALA A 143 23.01 9.88 14.12
C ALA A 143 21.82 10.86 14.05
N LYS A 144 22.09 12.12 13.71
CA LYS A 144 21.05 13.09 13.37
C LYS A 144 20.49 12.78 11.98
N VAL A 145 19.23 13.13 11.73
CA VAL A 145 18.57 12.86 10.44
C VAL A 145 19.34 13.47 9.27
N ASN A 146 19.87 14.68 9.43
CA ASN A 146 20.56 15.41 8.36
C ASN A 146 21.91 14.80 7.91
N VAL A 147 22.44 13.81 8.63
CA VAL A 147 23.68 13.10 8.23
C VAL A 147 23.37 11.70 7.67
N LEU A 148 22.11 11.32 7.60
CA LEU A 148 21.64 10.08 7.00
C LEU A 148 21.46 10.25 5.48
N SER A 149 21.76 9.21 4.71
CA SER A 149 21.42 9.16 3.28
C SER A 149 19.90 9.14 3.08
N GLY A 150 19.41 9.47 1.87
CA GLY A 150 17.98 9.43 1.56
C GLY A 150 17.35 8.08 1.89
N GLY A 151 17.98 6.98 1.48
CA GLY A 151 17.51 5.64 1.81
C GLY A 151 17.55 5.30 3.31
N GLU A 152 18.54 5.80 4.07
CA GLU A 152 18.57 5.66 5.54
C GLU A 152 17.42 6.45 6.18
N GLN A 153 17.15 7.66 5.68
CA GLN A 153 16.02 8.48 6.16
C GLN A 153 14.68 7.82 5.85
N GLN A 154 14.52 7.23 4.67
CA GLN A 154 13.30 6.52 4.29
C GLN A 154 13.05 5.30 5.18
N ARG A 155 14.07 4.48 5.46
CA ARG A 155 13.96 3.37 6.41
C ARG A 155 13.68 3.86 7.85
N LEU A 156 14.25 5.00 8.24
CA LEU A 156 13.94 5.61 9.54
C LEU A 156 12.48 6.07 9.61
N ALA A 157 11.95 6.68 8.55
CA ALA A 157 10.54 7.06 8.45
C ALA A 157 9.60 5.85 8.58
N LEU A 158 9.97 4.71 8.00
CA LEU A 158 9.25 3.45 8.20
C LEU A 158 9.26 3.01 9.66
N CYS A 159 10.41 3.09 10.36
CA CYS A 159 10.48 2.82 11.80
C CYS A 159 9.54 3.72 12.60
N VAL A 160 9.47 5.00 12.25
CA VAL A 160 8.56 5.97 12.90
C VAL A 160 7.11 5.58 12.67
N ALA A 161 6.72 5.25 11.43
CA ALA A 161 5.37 4.83 11.10
C ALA A 161 4.94 3.53 11.84
N LEU A 162 5.89 2.61 12.07
CA LEU A 162 5.66 1.34 12.76
C LEU A 162 5.80 1.43 14.30
N SER A 163 6.26 2.56 14.84
CA SER A 163 6.67 2.68 16.25
C SER A 163 5.56 2.34 17.26
N LEU A 164 4.34 2.76 17.01
CA LEU A 164 3.18 2.49 17.87
C LEU A 164 2.62 1.05 17.73
N GLY A 165 3.11 0.25 16.80
CA GLY A 165 2.55 -1.07 16.50
C GLY A 165 1.17 -0.98 15.87
N PRO A 166 1.03 -0.23 14.78
CA PRO A 166 -0.26 -0.05 14.14
C PRO A 166 -0.80 -1.38 13.62
N ARG A 167 -2.13 -1.48 13.48
CA ARG A 167 -2.80 -2.59 12.81
C ARG A 167 -2.84 -2.42 11.29
N LEU A 168 -2.77 -1.16 10.83
CA LEU A 168 -2.77 -0.78 9.43
C LEU A 168 -1.59 0.15 9.15
N LEU A 169 -0.79 -0.16 8.14
CA LEU A 169 0.21 0.73 7.58
C LEU A 169 -0.25 1.19 6.20
N LEU A 170 -0.34 2.49 6.03
CA LEU A 170 -0.54 3.16 4.76
C LEU A 170 0.81 3.69 4.28
N ALA A 171 1.25 3.30 3.09
CA ALA A 171 2.56 3.66 2.58
C ALA A 171 2.45 4.27 1.17
N ASP A 172 2.85 5.52 1.04
CA ASP A 172 2.91 6.23 -0.25
C ASP A 172 4.35 6.16 -0.77
N GLU A 173 4.59 5.37 -1.83
CA GLU A 173 5.90 5.12 -2.45
C GLU A 173 6.99 4.71 -1.44
N PRO A 174 6.81 3.58 -0.71
CA PRO A 174 7.65 3.24 0.46
C PRO A 174 9.12 2.99 0.15
N THR A 175 9.50 2.92 -1.13
CA THR A 175 10.85 2.54 -1.59
C THR A 175 11.42 3.50 -2.64
N GLY A 176 10.81 4.68 -2.84
CA GLY A 176 11.16 5.61 -3.92
C GLY A 176 12.62 6.09 -3.95
N GLU A 177 13.31 6.12 -2.79
CA GLU A 177 14.71 6.53 -2.64
C GLU A 177 15.67 5.36 -2.40
N LEU A 178 15.19 4.12 -2.58
CA LEU A 178 15.99 2.91 -2.35
C LEU A 178 16.42 2.29 -3.67
N ASP A 179 17.61 1.66 -3.67
CA ASP A 179 17.99 0.74 -4.73
C ASP A 179 17.11 -0.52 -4.72
N THR A 180 17.14 -1.30 -5.79
CA THR A 180 16.29 -2.46 -5.96
C THR A 180 16.45 -3.48 -4.83
N GLU A 181 17.69 -3.74 -4.37
CA GLU A 181 17.94 -4.72 -3.33
C GLU A 181 17.32 -4.29 -1.99
N ARG A 182 17.51 -3.03 -1.60
CA ARG A 182 16.93 -2.48 -0.38
C ARG A 182 15.42 -2.34 -0.45
N SER A 183 14.90 -2.03 -1.64
CA SER A 183 13.46 -2.02 -1.88
C SER A 183 12.85 -3.39 -1.58
N LEU A 184 13.45 -4.45 -2.10
CA LEU A 184 13.02 -5.84 -1.84
C LEU A 184 13.08 -6.17 -0.35
N GLN A 185 14.15 -5.78 0.36
CA GLN A 185 14.27 -5.99 1.82
C GLN A 185 13.14 -5.31 2.60
N VAL A 186 12.75 -4.09 2.21
CA VAL A 186 11.61 -3.37 2.84
C VAL A 186 10.30 -4.11 2.59
N TYR A 187 10.04 -4.56 1.37
CA TYR A 187 8.82 -5.31 1.05
C TYR A 187 8.78 -6.67 1.74
N ASP A 188 9.92 -7.38 1.81
CA ASP A 188 10.03 -8.66 2.53
C ASP A 188 9.80 -8.45 4.05
N LEU A 189 10.30 -7.35 4.63
CA LEU A 189 10.00 -6.97 6.02
C LEU A 189 8.49 -6.70 6.21
N LEU A 190 7.87 -5.91 5.34
CA LEU A 190 6.43 -5.64 5.42
C LEU A 190 5.62 -6.94 5.30
N ARG A 191 5.99 -7.82 4.37
CA ARG A 191 5.38 -9.13 4.21
C ARG A 191 5.50 -10.00 5.46
N HIS A 192 6.68 -10.04 6.06
CA HIS A 192 6.92 -10.76 7.31
C HIS A 192 6.02 -10.20 8.44
N LEU A 193 5.92 -8.88 8.56
CA LEU A 193 5.06 -8.25 9.56
C LEU A 193 3.56 -8.53 9.33
N CYS A 194 3.12 -8.70 8.10
CA CYS A 194 1.76 -9.14 7.79
C CYS A 194 1.53 -10.58 8.28
N ASN A 195 2.42 -11.49 7.91
CA ASN A 195 2.26 -12.93 8.19
C ASN A 195 2.35 -13.25 9.68
N GLU A 196 3.35 -12.71 10.37
CA GLU A 196 3.66 -13.06 11.76
C GLU A 196 3.08 -12.04 12.76
N GLY A 197 2.96 -10.78 12.35
CA GLY A 197 2.55 -9.68 13.22
C GLY A 197 1.08 -9.26 13.07
N GLY A 198 0.37 -9.79 12.08
CA GLY A 198 -1.01 -9.41 11.80
C GLY A 198 -1.15 -7.94 11.32
N LEU A 199 -0.06 -7.33 10.84
CA LEU A 199 -0.08 -6.01 10.24
C LEU A 199 -0.84 -6.08 8.91
N THR A 200 -1.76 -5.15 8.68
CA THR A 200 -2.35 -4.92 7.37
C THR A 200 -1.56 -3.84 6.66
N VAL A 201 -1.24 -4.00 5.38
CA VAL A 201 -0.48 -3.02 4.61
C VAL A 201 -1.24 -2.63 3.35
N VAL A 202 -1.39 -1.34 3.13
CA VAL A 202 -1.81 -0.78 1.84
C VAL A 202 -0.69 0.15 1.36
N ALA A 203 0.03 -0.30 0.34
CA ALA A 203 1.08 0.49 -0.28
C ALA A 203 0.64 0.97 -1.67
N VAL A 204 0.95 2.21 -2.01
CA VAL A 204 0.81 2.71 -3.37
C VAL A 204 2.19 2.88 -3.98
N THR A 205 2.36 2.45 -5.22
CA THR A 205 3.62 2.57 -5.95
C THR A 205 3.39 2.59 -7.45
N HIS A 206 4.38 3.07 -8.18
CA HIS A 206 4.47 2.93 -9.64
C HIS A 206 5.41 1.79 -10.04
N ASP A 207 6.14 1.20 -9.09
CA ASP A 207 7.08 0.09 -9.33
C ASP A 207 6.33 -1.26 -9.32
N VAL A 208 6.07 -1.76 -10.53
CA VAL A 208 5.38 -3.04 -10.74
C VAL A 208 6.25 -4.24 -10.33
N ALA A 209 7.57 -4.11 -10.34
CA ALA A 209 8.48 -5.20 -9.98
C ALA A 209 8.30 -5.65 -8.52
N LEU A 210 7.84 -4.75 -7.66
CA LEU A 210 7.62 -5.00 -6.23
C LEU A 210 6.26 -5.63 -5.91
N THR A 211 5.35 -5.70 -6.88
CA THR A 211 3.98 -6.23 -6.67
C THR A 211 3.94 -7.73 -6.35
N GLY A 212 4.98 -8.48 -6.73
CA GLY A 212 5.07 -9.92 -6.47
C GLY A 212 5.09 -10.34 -4.99
N ARG A 213 5.24 -9.38 -4.04
CA ARG A 213 5.18 -9.63 -2.60
C ARG A 213 3.80 -9.37 -1.98
N ALA A 214 2.90 -8.76 -2.71
CA ALA A 214 1.55 -8.46 -2.26
C ALA A 214 0.62 -9.68 -2.38
N ASP A 215 -0.38 -9.74 -1.51
CA ASP A 215 -1.49 -10.70 -1.66
C ASP A 215 -2.39 -10.31 -2.82
N ARG A 216 -2.58 -8.99 -3.00
CA ARG A 216 -3.44 -8.43 -4.02
C ARG A 216 -2.85 -7.16 -4.60
N VAL A 217 -2.92 -7.04 -5.92
CA VAL A 217 -2.52 -5.85 -6.67
C VAL A 217 -3.76 -5.23 -7.29
N MET A 218 -3.95 -3.93 -7.06
CA MET A 218 -5.08 -3.15 -7.57
C MET A 218 -4.57 -2.06 -8.51
N HIS A 219 -5.20 -1.91 -9.65
CA HIS A 219 -4.85 -0.87 -10.61
C HIS A 219 -5.81 0.31 -10.49
N LEU A 220 -5.32 1.46 -10.02
CA LEU A 220 -6.09 2.69 -9.93
C LEU A 220 -5.82 3.55 -11.16
N GLN A 221 -6.86 3.83 -11.94
CA GLN A 221 -6.81 4.68 -13.10
C GLN A 221 -8.00 5.63 -13.12
N ASP A 222 -7.73 6.93 -13.29
CA ASP A 222 -8.75 7.96 -13.39
C ASP A 222 -9.78 7.92 -12.24
N GLY A 223 -9.28 7.64 -11.01
CA GLY A 223 -10.09 7.61 -9.80
C GLY A 223 -10.99 6.39 -9.61
N VAL A 224 -10.85 5.35 -10.43
CA VAL A 224 -11.55 4.07 -10.29
C VAL A 224 -10.56 2.92 -10.27
N PHE A 225 -10.88 1.88 -9.48
CA PHE A 225 -10.16 0.63 -9.65
C PHE A 225 -10.61 -0.01 -10.96
N ARG A 226 -9.65 -0.22 -11.84
CA ARG A 226 -9.88 -1.13 -12.94
C ARG A 226 -9.83 -2.54 -12.35
N THR A 227 -10.93 -3.26 -12.42
CA THR A 227 -10.86 -4.71 -12.42
C THR A 227 -9.97 -5.05 -13.59
N ASP A 228 -8.71 -5.38 -13.29
CA ASP A 228 -7.92 -6.01 -14.30
C ASP A 228 -8.72 -7.23 -14.77
N VAL A 229 -9.04 -7.22 -16.06
CA VAL A 229 -9.21 -8.42 -16.84
C VAL A 229 -7.86 -9.19 -16.83
N GLY A 230 -7.07 -9.02 -15.81
CA GLY A 230 -5.72 -9.47 -15.52
C GLY A 230 -5.43 -9.74 -14.07
N ALA A 231 -6.41 -9.87 -13.16
CA ALA A 231 -6.22 -10.75 -12.02
C ALA A 231 -5.97 -12.13 -12.65
N ARG A 232 -4.69 -12.40 -12.89
CA ARG A 232 -4.24 -13.72 -13.33
C ARG A 232 -4.70 -14.72 -12.28
N HIS A 233 -5.92 -15.18 -12.40
CA HIS A 233 -6.23 -16.51 -11.97
C HIS A 233 -5.26 -17.36 -12.80
N LYS A 234 -4.12 -17.74 -12.19
CA LYS A 234 -3.27 -18.81 -12.71
C LYS A 234 -4.14 -20.06 -12.69
N ARG A 235 -5.05 -20.17 -13.63
CA ARG A 235 -5.76 -21.41 -13.89
C ARG A 235 -4.78 -22.22 -14.72
N ALA A 236 -4.37 -23.35 -14.19
CA ALA A 236 -3.60 -24.30 -14.93
C ALA A 236 -4.36 -24.62 -16.22
N VAL A 237 -3.72 -24.42 -17.36
CA VAL A 237 -4.26 -24.79 -18.67
C VAL A 237 -3.57 -26.10 -19.01
N ASP A 238 -4.35 -27.14 -19.27
CA ASP A 238 -3.79 -28.42 -19.67
C ASP A 238 -3.19 -28.34 -21.07
N ILE A 239 -1.90 -28.62 -21.16
CA ILE A 239 -1.20 -28.78 -22.44
C ILE A 239 -1.27 -30.25 -22.80
N ALA A 240 -1.98 -30.60 -23.86
CA ALA A 240 -2.05 -31.95 -24.37
C ALA A 240 -0.69 -32.40 -24.93
N LYS A 241 -0.45 -33.70 -25.02
CA LYS A 241 0.85 -34.27 -25.50
C LYS A 241 1.18 -33.88 -26.96
N ASP A 242 0.23 -33.43 -27.70
CA ASP A 242 0.37 -32.91 -29.08
C ASP A 242 0.71 -31.40 -29.12
N GLY A 243 0.85 -30.74 -27.96
CA GLY A 243 1.13 -29.31 -27.85
C GLY A 243 -0.11 -28.42 -27.93
N THR A 244 -1.33 -28.98 -27.99
CA THR A 244 -2.56 -28.19 -27.99
C THR A 244 -2.89 -27.71 -26.56
N ILE A 245 -3.35 -26.46 -26.45
CA ILE A 245 -3.79 -25.84 -25.18
C ILE A 245 -5.31 -25.83 -25.17
N ARG A 246 -5.93 -26.48 -24.19
CA ARG A 246 -7.39 -26.35 -23.96
C ARG A 246 -7.62 -25.16 -23.03
N ILE A 247 -8.28 -24.14 -23.58
CA ILE A 247 -8.75 -23.00 -22.81
C ILE A 247 -10.12 -23.33 -22.23
N PRO A 248 -10.33 -23.28 -20.90
CA PRO A 248 -11.64 -23.49 -20.29
C PRO A 248 -12.69 -22.54 -20.87
N THR A 249 -13.89 -23.05 -21.10
CA THR A 249 -15.02 -22.29 -21.70
C THR A 249 -15.39 -21.06 -20.88
N GLU A 250 -15.15 -21.08 -19.57
CA GLU A 250 -15.37 -19.96 -18.67
C GLU A 250 -14.42 -18.78 -18.96
N LEU A 251 -13.17 -19.06 -19.35
CA LEU A 251 -12.21 -18.02 -19.76
C LEU A 251 -12.52 -17.46 -21.15
N LEU A 252 -13.18 -18.24 -22.00
CA LEU A 252 -13.66 -17.78 -23.30
C LEU A 252 -14.90 -16.89 -23.17
N ALA A 253 -15.72 -17.10 -22.13
CA ALA A 253 -16.92 -16.29 -21.87
C ALA A 253 -16.58 -14.93 -21.23
N GLU A 254 -15.47 -14.82 -20.46
CA GLU A 254 -15.08 -13.61 -19.75
C GLU A 254 -14.37 -12.55 -20.62
N GLY A 255 -14.30 -12.70 -21.95
CA GLY A 255 -13.79 -11.61 -22.81
C GLY A 255 -12.83 -12.00 -23.92
N MET A 256 -12.50 -13.27 -24.11
CA MET A 256 -11.76 -13.73 -25.29
C MET A 256 -12.72 -14.14 -26.41
N MET A 257 -13.52 -13.22 -26.91
CA MET A 257 -14.28 -13.41 -28.14
C MET A 257 -13.37 -13.11 -29.35
N GLY A 258 -12.58 -14.08 -29.76
CA GLY A 258 -11.74 -14.00 -30.95
C GLY A 258 -11.24 -15.40 -31.33
N THR A 259 -11.11 -15.65 -32.64
CA THR A 259 -10.66 -16.95 -33.18
C THR A 259 -9.14 -17.13 -33.13
N THR A 260 -8.38 -16.11 -32.71
CA THR A 260 -6.91 -16.14 -32.67
C THR A 260 -6.39 -15.53 -31.39
N ALA A 261 -5.39 -16.17 -30.80
CA ALA A 261 -4.59 -15.65 -29.69
C ALA A 261 -3.12 -15.61 -30.10
N VAL A 262 -2.40 -14.59 -29.66
CA VAL A 262 -0.93 -14.50 -29.82
C VAL A 262 -0.30 -15.04 -28.57
N ALA A 263 0.57 -16.04 -28.73
CA ALA A 263 1.37 -16.60 -27.63
C ALA A 263 2.71 -15.86 -27.56
N GLU A 264 3.02 -15.27 -26.44
CA GLU A 264 4.28 -14.60 -26.18
C GLU A 264 5.05 -15.37 -25.09
N VAL A 265 6.30 -15.73 -25.37
CA VAL A 265 7.17 -16.38 -24.38
C VAL A 265 7.71 -15.32 -23.44
N VAL A 266 7.37 -15.42 -22.17
CA VAL A 266 7.86 -14.54 -21.10
C VAL A 266 8.74 -15.33 -20.12
N HIS A 267 9.53 -14.63 -19.32
CA HIS A 267 10.56 -15.25 -18.46
C HIS A 267 10.01 -16.36 -17.51
N GLU A 268 8.71 -16.38 -17.25
CA GLU A 268 8.06 -17.35 -16.35
C GLU A 268 7.02 -18.26 -17.04
N GLY A 269 6.97 -18.29 -18.39
CA GLY A 269 6.01 -19.14 -19.11
C GLY A 269 5.56 -18.56 -20.43
N ILE A 270 4.33 -18.91 -20.84
CA ILE A 270 3.70 -18.43 -22.06
C ILE A 270 2.50 -17.54 -21.70
N LEU A 271 2.49 -16.31 -22.21
CA LEU A 271 1.37 -15.38 -22.11
C LEU A 271 0.52 -15.48 -23.38
N LEU A 272 -0.79 -15.70 -23.21
CA LEU A 272 -1.74 -15.68 -24.32
C LEU A 272 -2.46 -14.32 -24.34
N ASN A 273 -2.25 -13.55 -25.39
CA ASN A 273 -2.91 -12.28 -25.61
C ASN A 273 -3.96 -12.42 -26.75
N ARG A 274 -5.00 -11.59 -26.73
CA ARG A 274 -5.96 -11.50 -27.81
C ARG A 274 -5.23 -11.10 -29.11
N GLY A 275 -5.36 -11.91 -30.14
CA GLY A 275 -4.86 -11.53 -31.47
C GLY A 275 -5.64 -10.30 -31.96
N GLY A 276 -4.92 -9.22 -32.32
CA GLY A 276 -5.50 -8.07 -32.98
C GLY A 276 -6.04 -8.51 -34.35
N SER A 277 -7.26 -8.12 -34.69
CA SER A 277 -7.71 -8.16 -36.06
C SER A 277 -6.99 -7.03 -36.80
N ASP A 278 -5.87 -7.32 -37.44
CA ASP A 278 -5.41 -6.52 -38.58
C ASP A 278 -6.35 -6.76 -39.75
N ALA A 279 -7.13 -5.75 -40.07
CA ALA A 279 -7.77 -5.54 -41.36
C ALA A 279 -7.68 -4.07 -41.71
#